data_07355669068e22aa29e6769f56194964
#
_entry.id   07355669068e22aa29e6769f56194964
#
_cell.length_a   1.000
_cell.length_b   1.000
_cell.length_c   1.000
_cell.angle_alpha   90.00
_cell.angle_beta   90.00
_cell.angle_gamma   90.00
#
_symmetry.space_group_name_H-M   'P 1'
#
loop_
_entity.id
_entity.type
_entity.pdbx_description
1 polymer ?
#
loop_
_entity_poly.entity_id
_entity_poly.type
_entity_poly.pdbx_seq_one_letter_code
_entity_poly.pdbx_strand_id
1 'polypeptide(L)'
;MYWIDPEHPDASDHIAKYLSVWLHQYCPQNRPVIFVCIGTPAVIGDCLGPVTGTILSKYLQSNIYGTLEEPVHAVNIKAAIKKIKKQHQKPFIIAIDAALGNSSQTGYILLKEGPLHPGRGVGKRLPPIGHIQISGIFQDIFSAAAANQMTCFSRCISQGILKLYSAL
;
A
#
# COMPACT_ATOMS: atom_id res chain seq x y z
N MET A 1 -6.31 -7.53 11.68
CA MET A 1 -6.86 -6.29 11.07
C MET A 1 -6.74 -5.16 12.05
N TYR A 2 -6.15 -4.03 11.64
CA TYR A 2 -5.90 -2.84 12.47
C TYR A 2 -6.30 -1.57 11.73
N TRP A 3 -6.93 -0.65 12.46
CA TRP A 3 -7.27 0.70 12.01
C TRP A 3 -6.30 1.67 12.67
N ILE A 4 -5.66 2.52 11.89
CA ILE A 4 -4.64 3.46 12.36
C ILE A 4 -5.09 4.87 11.99
N ASP A 5 -5.18 5.72 13.00
CA ASP A 5 -5.33 7.15 12.80
C ASP A 5 -3.97 7.73 12.37
N PRO A 6 -3.82 8.23 11.15
CA PRO A 6 -2.55 8.73 10.64
C PRO A 6 -2.09 10.02 11.33
N GLU A 7 -2.97 10.71 12.04
CA GLU A 7 -2.65 11.93 12.81
C GLU A 7 -2.13 11.62 14.21
N HIS A 8 -2.29 10.34 14.68
CA HIS A 8 -1.72 9.94 15.95
C HIS A 8 -0.19 9.99 15.92
N PRO A 9 0.49 10.55 16.96
CA PRO A 9 1.96 10.67 16.97
C PRO A 9 2.71 9.36 16.69
N ASP A 10 2.19 8.23 17.18
CA ASP A 10 2.81 6.91 17.06
C ASP A 10 2.28 6.09 15.87
N ALA A 11 1.51 6.70 14.95
CA ALA A 11 0.87 6.00 13.84
C ALA A 11 1.87 5.18 12.99
N SER A 12 3.00 5.78 12.64
CA SER A 12 4.05 5.10 11.86
C SER A 12 4.72 3.96 12.65
N ASP A 13 4.86 4.09 13.97
CA ASP A 13 5.40 3.04 14.84
C ASP A 13 4.44 1.86 14.93
N HIS A 14 3.13 2.13 15.00
CA HIS A 14 2.11 1.08 14.94
C HIS A 14 2.16 0.33 13.60
N ILE A 15 2.30 1.02 12.47
CA ILE A 15 2.46 0.38 11.16
C ILE A 15 3.70 -0.53 11.16
N ALA A 16 4.85 -0.02 11.58
CA ALA A 16 6.10 -0.78 11.65
C ALA A 16 5.94 -2.04 12.53
N LYS A 17 5.37 -1.87 13.73
CA LYS A 17 5.13 -2.95 14.68
C LYS A 17 4.24 -4.06 14.11
N TYR A 18 3.08 -3.71 13.54
CA TYR A 18 2.16 -4.71 13.01
C TYR A 18 2.73 -5.42 11.78
N LEU A 19 3.41 -4.70 10.90
CA LEU A 19 4.09 -5.31 9.76
C LEU A 19 5.21 -6.25 10.22
N SER A 20 6.01 -5.86 11.22
CA SER A 20 7.08 -6.70 11.78
C SER A 20 6.51 -8.03 12.33
N VAL A 21 5.43 -7.97 13.11
CA VAL A 21 4.77 -9.17 13.65
C VAL A 21 4.29 -10.09 12.53
N TRP A 22 3.62 -9.53 11.51
CA TRP A 22 3.12 -10.33 10.40
C TRP A 22 4.22 -10.88 9.50
N LEU A 23 5.29 -10.11 9.26
CA LEU A 23 6.44 -10.62 8.50
C LEU A 23 7.11 -11.76 9.24
N HIS A 24 7.30 -11.64 10.54
CA HIS A 24 7.85 -12.72 11.35
C HIS A 24 6.98 -13.99 11.30
N GLN A 25 5.66 -13.83 11.33
CA GLN A 25 4.71 -14.93 11.35
C GLN A 25 4.52 -15.61 9.97
N TYR A 26 4.47 -14.82 8.88
CA TYR A 26 4.01 -15.29 7.56
C TYR A 26 5.08 -15.25 6.47
N CYS A 27 6.18 -14.55 6.68
CA CYS A 27 7.26 -14.42 5.71
C CYS A 27 8.50 -15.20 6.19
N PRO A 28 8.65 -16.48 5.81
CA PRO A 28 9.84 -17.26 6.17
C PRO A 28 11.11 -16.55 5.74
N GLN A 29 12.19 -16.76 6.48
CA GLN A 29 13.51 -16.20 6.18
C GLN A 29 13.88 -16.43 4.70
N ASN A 30 14.48 -15.40 4.06
CA ASN A 30 14.89 -15.39 2.66
C ASN A 30 13.79 -15.20 1.59
N ARG A 31 12.54 -14.93 1.96
CA ARG A 31 11.55 -14.46 0.98
C ARG A 31 11.69 -12.95 0.76
N PRO A 32 11.84 -12.49 -0.49
CA PRO A 32 11.87 -11.05 -0.75
C PRO A 32 10.51 -10.43 -0.43
N VAL A 33 10.50 -9.39 0.38
CA VAL A 33 9.30 -8.58 0.64
C VAL A 33 9.18 -7.54 -0.46
N ILE A 34 8.06 -7.58 -1.19
CA ILE A 34 7.77 -6.71 -2.32
C ILE A 34 6.57 -5.84 -2.00
N PHE A 35 6.69 -4.54 -2.20
CA PHE A 35 5.59 -3.60 -2.08
C PHE A 35 4.99 -3.31 -3.46
N VAL A 36 3.69 -3.50 -3.58
CA VAL A 36 2.94 -3.17 -4.79
C VAL A 36 1.99 -2.03 -4.47
N CYS A 37 2.36 -0.85 -4.93
CA CYS A 37 1.67 0.41 -4.70
C CYS A 37 0.72 0.64 -5.87
N ILE A 38 -0.59 0.48 -5.63
CA ILE A 38 -1.62 0.45 -6.67
C ILE A 38 -2.31 1.79 -6.72
N GLY A 39 -2.62 2.26 -7.93
CA GLY A 39 -3.37 3.48 -8.17
C GLY A 39 -2.96 4.20 -9.44
N THR A 40 -3.60 5.32 -9.72
CA THR A 40 -3.28 6.17 -10.87
C THR A 40 -3.00 7.61 -10.47
N PRO A 41 -1.95 8.26 -11.04
CA PRO A 41 -1.71 9.69 -10.84
C PRO A 41 -2.83 10.61 -11.37
N ALA A 42 -3.72 10.07 -12.21
CA ALA A 42 -4.84 10.83 -12.81
C ALA A 42 -5.97 11.17 -11.81
N VAL A 43 -6.00 10.54 -10.64
CA VAL A 43 -7.05 10.74 -9.62
C VAL A 43 -6.39 11.02 -8.28
N ILE A 44 -6.78 12.11 -7.61
CA ILE A 44 -6.11 12.64 -6.41
C ILE A 44 -5.96 11.58 -5.31
N GLY A 45 -7.05 11.00 -4.84
CA GLY A 45 -7.00 9.99 -3.77
C GLY A 45 -6.35 8.68 -4.21
N ASP A 46 -6.58 8.26 -5.46
CA ASP A 46 -6.01 7.04 -6.06
C ASP A 46 -4.49 7.15 -6.30
N CYS A 47 -3.94 8.37 -6.22
CA CYS A 47 -2.50 8.62 -6.26
C CYS A 47 -1.75 8.14 -5.00
N LEU A 48 -2.45 7.70 -3.94
CA LEU A 48 -1.85 7.22 -2.70
C LEU A 48 -0.78 6.15 -2.93
N GLY A 49 -1.09 5.11 -3.69
CA GLY A 49 -0.14 4.05 -4.02
C GLY A 49 1.10 4.60 -4.75
N PRO A 50 0.95 5.25 -5.92
CA PRO A 50 2.06 5.84 -6.66
C PRO A 50 2.94 6.80 -5.87
N VAL A 51 2.36 7.67 -5.03
CA VAL A 51 3.12 8.60 -4.18
C VAL A 51 3.92 7.83 -3.13
N THR A 52 3.27 6.90 -2.43
CA THR A 52 3.95 6.04 -1.43
C THR A 52 5.09 5.26 -2.06
N GLY A 53 4.84 4.65 -3.23
CA GLY A 53 5.87 3.91 -3.98
C GLY A 53 7.05 4.79 -4.39
N THR A 54 6.79 6.02 -4.82
CA THR A 54 7.85 6.99 -5.18
C THR A 54 8.70 7.39 -3.96
N ILE A 55 8.09 7.55 -2.79
CA ILE A 55 8.84 7.82 -1.56
C ILE A 55 9.72 6.61 -1.21
N LEU A 56 9.13 5.43 -1.19
CA LEU A 56 9.83 4.19 -0.80
C LEU A 56 10.93 3.78 -1.77
N SER A 57 10.76 4.02 -3.09
CA SER A 57 11.75 3.64 -4.11
C SER A 57 13.11 4.31 -3.94
N LYS A 58 13.16 5.44 -3.25
CA LYS A 58 14.43 6.13 -2.90
C LYS A 58 15.28 5.32 -1.92
N TYR A 59 14.68 4.41 -1.17
CA TYR A 59 15.35 3.65 -0.10
C TYR A 59 15.34 2.13 -0.35
N LEU A 60 14.29 1.61 -0.97
CA LEU A 60 14.05 0.16 -1.11
C LEU A 60 14.07 -0.32 -2.59
N GLN A 61 14.44 0.54 -3.50
CA GLN A 61 14.60 0.38 -4.96
C GLN A 61 13.93 -0.86 -5.61
N SER A 62 14.64 -2.00 -5.65
CA SER A 62 14.24 -3.22 -6.40
C SER A 62 12.99 -3.91 -5.85
N ASN A 63 12.50 -3.51 -4.69
CA ASN A 63 11.37 -4.14 -4.01
C ASN A 63 10.06 -3.34 -4.14
N ILE A 64 10.08 -2.23 -4.87
CA ILE A 64 8.92 -1.34 -5.04
C ILE A 64 8.40 -1.44 -6.48
N TYR A 65 7.10 -1.64 -6.61
CA TYR A 65 6.35 -1.62 -7.87
C TYR A 65 5.17 -0.66 -7.74
N GLY A 66 5.02 0.22 -8.70
CA GLY A 66 3.99 1.27 -8.69
C GLY A 66 4.50 2.57 -8.08
N THR A 67 5.10 3.41 -8.92
CA THR A 67 5.56 4.76 -8.61
C THR A 67 4.78 5.77 -9.46
N LEU A 68 5.04 7.05 -9.29
CA LEU A 68 4.49 8.09 -10.17
C LEU A 68 4.98 7.96 -11.62
N GLU A 69 6.21 7.47 -11.82
CA GLU A 69 6.81 7.26 -13.14
C GLU A 69 6.33 5.96 -13.80
N GLU A 70 6.24 4.88 -13.01
CA GLU A 70 5.79 3.56 -13.46
C GLU A 70 4.60 3.08 -12.61
N PRO A 71 3.40 3.66 -12.75
CA PRO A 71 2.27 3.32 -11.91
C PRO A 71 1.74 1.92 -12.20
N VAL A 72 1.31 1.22 -11.15
CA VAL A 72 0.57 -0.04 -11.23
C VAL A 72 -0.91 0.25 -10.98
N HIS A 73 -1.74 -0.02 -11.97
CA HIS A 73 -3.17 0.30 -11.95
C HIS A 73 -4.00 -0.80 -12.63
N ALA A 74 -5.31 -0.64 -12.65
CA ALA A 74 -6.27 -1.63 -13.15
C ALA A 74 -5.96 -2.21 -14.55
N VAL A 75 -5.35 -1.41 -15.43
CA VAL A 75 -5.07 -1.84 -16.82
C VAL A 75 -3.82 -2.73 -16.89
N ASN A 76 -2.78 -2.45 -16.11
CA ASN A 76 -1.49 -3.13 -16.20
C ASN A 76 -1.18 -4.08 -15.02
N ILE A 77 -2.01 -4.17 -14.01
CA ILE A 77 -1.76 -4.96 -12.79
C ILE A 77 -1.43 -6.44 -13.07
N LYS A 78 -2.06 -7.05 -14.08
CA LYS A 78 -1.76 -8.43 -14.48
C LYS A 78 -0.33 -8.58 -15.00
N ALA A 79 0.13 -7.62 -15.81
CA ALA A 79 1.50 -7.57 -16.32
C ALA A 79 2.49 -7.32 -15.19
N ALA A 80 2.19 -6.42 -14.27
CA ALA A 80 3.01 -6.14 -13.09
C ALA A 80 3.18 -7.39 -12.22
N ILE A 81 2.10 -8.11 -11.90
CA ILE A 81 2.16 -9.38 -11.14
C ILE A 81 3.05 -10.41 -11.86
N LYS A 82 2.93 -10.53 -13.18
CA LYS A 82 3.78 -11.45 -13.98
C LYS A 82 5.26 -11.04 -13.92
N LYS A 83 5.56 -9.74 -14.03
CA LYS A 83 6.91 -9.18 -13.91
C LYS A 83 7.51 -9.52 -12.53
N ILE A 84 6.77 -9.25 -11.45
CA ILE A 84 7.18 -9.52 -10.07
C ILE A 84 7.51 -11.01 -9.87
N LYS A 85 6.63 -11.91 -10.30
CA LYS A 85 6.85 -13.37 -10.17
C LYS A 85 8.02 -13.88 -11.00
N LYS A 86 8.37 -13.21 -12.09
CA LYS A 86 9.56 -13.55 -12.91
C LYS A 86 10.85 -13.08 -12.26
N GLN A 87 10.85 -11.93 -11.61
CA GLN A 87 12.03 -11.29 -11.04
C GLN A 87 12.35 -11.77 -9.61
N HIS A 88 11.34 -12.23 -8.87
CA HIS A 88 11.48 -12.61 -7.46
C HIS A 88 10.97 -14.03 -7.23
N GLN A 89 11.77 -14.86 -6.59
CA GLN A 89 11.35 -16.21 -6.19
C GLN A 89 10.41 -16.15 -4.99
N LYS A 90 9.17 -16.64 -5.17
CA LYS A 90 8.15 -16.70 -4.12
C LYS A 90 8.02 -15.40 -3.30
N PRO A 91 7.82 -14.23 -3.94
CA PRO A 91 7.81 -12.95 -3.23
C PRO A 91 6.71 -12.91 -2.16
N PHE A 92 7.00 -12.29 -1.02
CA PHE A 92 5.99 -11.90 -0.06
C PHE A 92 5.50 -10.50 -0.42
N ILE A 93 4.25 -10.37 -0.80
CA ILE A 93 3.73 -9.12 -1.36
C ILE A 93 2.89 -8.39 -0.32
N ILE A 94 3.21 -7.12 -0.10
CA ILE A 94 2.41 -6.14 0.63
C ILE A 94 1.80 -5.19 -0.40
N ALA A 95 0.48 -5.17 -0.50
CA ALA A 95 -0.24 -4.30 -1.45
C ALA A 95 -0.68 -3.01 -0.76
N ILE A 96 -0.47 -1.87 -1.42
CA ILE A 96 -0.85 -0.54 -0.93
C ILE A 96 -1.80 0.08 -1.95
N ASP A 97 -2.98 0.56 -1.49
CA ASP A 97 -4.02 1.09 -2.36
C ASP A 97 -4.89 2.13 -1.62
N ALA A 98 -5.62 2.93 -2.37
CA ALA A 98 -6.71 3.74 -1.86
C ALA A 98 -8.01 2.95 -1.88
N ALA A 99 -8.85 3.10 -0.86
CA ALA A 99 -10.15 2.46 -0.81
C ALA A 99 -11.23 3.46 -0.38
N LEU A 100 -12.44 3.26 -0.88
CA LEU A 100 -13.60 4.00 -0.42
C LEU A 100 -14.17 3.33 0.84
N GLY A 101 -14.57 4.13 1.80
CA GLY A 101 -15.22 3.69 3.04
C GLY A 101 -16.39 4.58 3.43
N ASN A 102 -17.11 4.17 4.45
CA ASN A 102 -18.17 4.98 5.04
C ASN A 102 -17.57 6.07 5.95
N SER A 103 -18.41 6.98 6.46
CA SER A 103 -17.99 8.12 7.27
C SER A 103 -17.23 7.73 8.56
N SER A 104 -17.51 6.56 9.14
CA SER A 104 -16.80 6.09 10.35
C SER A 104 -15.43 5.47 10.07
N GLN A 105 -15.14 5.16 8.82
CA GLN A 105 -13.88 4.55 8.38
C GLN A 105 -12.96 5.54 7.67
N THR A 106 -13.55 6.58 7.10
CA THR A 106 -12.81 7.62 6.37
C THR A 106 -11.81 8.33 7.28
N GLY A 107 -10.62 8.59 6.73
CA GLY A 107 -9.52 9.24 7.45
C GLY A 107 -8.56 8.26 8.12
N TYR A 108 -8.88 6.97 8.14
CA TYR A 108 -8.01 5.95 8.72
C TYR A 108 -7.18 5.20 7.67
N ILE A 109 -6.07 4.63 8.12
CA ILE A 109 -5.30 3.62 7.38
C ILE A 109 -5.71 2.25 7.92
N LEU A 110 -6.11 1.37 7.02
CA LEU A 110 -6.44 -0.03 7.31
C LEU A 110 -5.24 -0.93 7.00
N LEU A 111 -4.75 -1.66 8.00
CA LEU A 111 -3.85 -2.79 7.81
C LEU A 111 -4.65 -4.09 7.98
N LYS A 112 -4.54 -4.98 6.99
CA LYS A 112 -5.29 -6.25 7.01
C LYS A 112 -4.47 -7.38 6.39
N GLU A 113 -4.57 -8.56 6.98
CA GLU A 113 -4.06 -9.81 6.42
C GLU A 113 -4.91 -10.26 5.23
N GLY A 114 -4.27 -10.93 4.29
CA GLY A 114 -4.91 -11.41 3.09
C GLY A 114 -4.77 -10.47 1.89
N PRO A 115 -5.22 -10.93 0.72
CA PRO A 115 -5.05 -10.19 -0.51
C PRO A 115 -5.97 -8.96 -0.60
N LEU A 116 -5.44 -7.92 -1.21
CA LEU A 116 -6.19 -6.78 -1.67
C LEU A 116 -6.95 -7.13 -2.95
N HIS A 117 -8.16 -6.63 -3.10
CA HIS A 117 -9.00 -6.81 -4.30
C HIS A 117 -9.14 -5.46 -5.03
N PRO A 118 -8.21 -5.11 -5.92
CA PRO A 118 -8.23 -3.81 -6.59
C PRO A 118 -9.48 -3.64 -7.45
N GLY A 119 -9.94 -2.39 -7.60
CA GLY A 119 -11.05 -2.05 -8.49
C GLY A 119 -12.46 -2.46 -8.01
N ARG A 120 -12.61 -3.00 -6.80
CA ARG A 120 -13.93 -3.34 -6.25
C ARG A 120 -14.85 -2.12 -6.14
N GLY A 121 -14.30 -0.98 -5.74
CA GLY A 121 -15.05 0.28 -5.60
C GLY A 121 -15.60 0.83 -6.93
N VAL A 122 -15.06 0.37 -8.07
CA VAL A 122 -15.49 0.76 -9.42
C VAL A 122 -16.05 -0.42 -10.24
N GLY A 123 -16.45 -1.51 -9.57
CA GLY A 123 -17.08 -2.67 -10.21
C GLY A 123 -16.17 -3.52 -11.10
N LYS A 124 -14.85 -3.32 -11.06
CA LYS A 124 -13.89 -4.10 -11.85
C LYS A 124 -13.45 -5.35 -11.09
N ARG A 125 -13.49 -6.52 -11.76
CA ARG A 125 -12.95 -7.78 -11.24
C ARG A 125 -11.49 -7.94 -11.67
N LEU A 126 -10.56 -7.49 -10.81
CA LEU A 126 -9.13 -7.66 -11.00
C LEU A 126 -8.62 -8.82 -10.13
N PRO A 127 -7.48 -9.44 -10.48
CA PRO A 127 -6.92 -10.50 -9.67
C PRO A 127 -6.56 -9.98 -8.28
N PRO A 128 -6.81 -10.78 -7.22
CA PRO A 128 -6.38 -10.42 -5.87
C PRO A 128 -4.84 -10.38 -5.82
N ILE A 129 -4.31 -9.46 -5.02
CA ILE A 129 -2.86 -9.28 -4.89
C ILE A 129 -2.44 -9.04 -3.44
N GLY A 130 -1.31 -9.62 -3.08
CA GLY A 130 -0.69 -9.43 -1.77
C GLY A 130 -1.02 -10.52 -0.75
N HIS A 131 -0.22 -10.55 0.29
CA HIS A 131 -0.41 -11.36 1.49
C HIS A 131 -0.88 -10.48 2.66
N ILE A 132 -0.54 -9.19 2.58
CA ILE A 132 -0.97 -8.12 3.47
C ILE A 132 -1.45 -6.97 2.60
N GLN A 133 -2.47 -6.25 3.05
CA GLN A 133 -2.94 -5.02 2.44
C GLN A 133 -2.84 -3.84 3.40
N ILE A 134 -2.47 -2.69 2.86
CA ILE A 134 -2.47 -1.38 3.50
C ILE A 134 -3.35 -0.48 2.65
N SER A 135 -4.42 0.05 3.21
CA SER A 135 -5.38 0.88 2.47
C SER A 135 -5.61 2.20 3.19
N GLY A 136 -5.42 3.32 2.48
CA GLY A 136 -5.92 4.60 2.94
C GLY A 136 -7.41 4.71 2.62
N ILE A 137 -8.24 5.05 3.60
CA ILE A 137 -9.69 5.05 3.44
C ILE A 137 -10.21 6.47 3.21
N PHE A 138 -10.81 6.66 2.04
CA PHE A 138 -11.38 7.92 1.58
C PHE A 138 -12.90 7.84 1.53
N GLN A 139 -13.57 8.96 1.75
CA GLN A 139 -14.99 9.11 1.46
C GLN A 139 -15.19 9.37 -0.03
N ASP A 140 -14.32 10.20 -0.61
CA ASP A 140 -14.31 10.58 -2.01
C ASP A 140 -12.86 10.81 -2.45
N ILE A 141 -12.41 10.08 -3.46
CA ILE A 141 -11.05 10.17 -4.00
C ILE A 141 -10.85 11.33 -4.99
N PHE A 142 -11.92 12.01 -5.38
CA PHE A 142 -11.88 13.12 -6.34
C PHE A 142 -11.90 14.49 -5.68
N SER A 143 -12.24 14.57 -4.40
CA SER A 143 -12.40 15.84 -3.67
C SER A 143 -11.08 16.53 -3.38
N ALA A 144 -11.10 17.84 -3.19
CA ALA A 144 -9.93 18.60 -2.72
C ALA A 144 -9.42 18.09 -1.34
N ALA A 145 -10.31 17.64 -0.47
CA ALA A 145 -9.94 17.05 0.82
C ALA A 145 -9.10 15.76 0.66
N ALA A 146 -9.32 15.00 -0.42
CA ALA A 146 -8.53 13.81 -0.70
C ALA A 146 -7.03 14.09 -0.88
N ALA A 147 -6.64 15.29 -1.32
CA ALA A 147 -5.23 15.66 -1.49
C ALA A 147 -4.48 15.70 -0.14
N ASN A 148 -5.10 16.29 0.88
CA ASN A 148 -4.53 16.37 2.23
C ASN A 148 -4.48 14.97 2.87
N GLN A 149 -5.56 14.20 2.75
CA GLN A 149 -5.61 12.82 3.25
C GLN A 149 -4.55 11.95 2.58
N MET A 150 -4.44 12.00 1.25
CA MET A 150 -3.45 11.25 0.47
C MET A 150 -2.02 11.59 0.93
N THR A 151 -1.71 12.86 1.14
CA THR A 151 -0.41 13.32 1.63
C THR A 151 -0.12 12.79 3.04
N CYS A 152 -1.11 12.86 3.94
CA CYS A 152 -1.00 12.34 5.30
C CYS A 152 -0.78 10.83 5.31
N PHE A 153 -1.61 10.09 4.57
CA PHE A 153 -1.52 8.64 4.46
C PHE A 153 -0.19 8.18 3.87
N SER A 154 0.23 8.75 2.72
CA SER A 154 1.46 8.36 2.06
C SER A 154 2.68 8.58 2.94
N ARG A 155 2.73 9.70 3.67
CA ARG A 155 3.78 9.99 4.65
C ARG A 155 3.78 8.98 5.79
N CYS A 156 2.64 8.75 6.43
CA CYS A 156 2.51 7.83 7.56
C CYS A 156 2.89 6.39 7.17
N ILE A 157 2.36 5.90 6.03
CA ILE A 157 2.65 4.55 5.52
C ILE A 157 4.14 4.41 5.19
N SER A 158 4.71 5.38 4.46
CA SER A 158 6.13 5.33 4.08
C SER A 158 7.04 5.36 5.29
N GLN A 159 6.78 6.23 6.27
CA GLN A 159 7.54 6.28 7.52
C GLN A 159 7.47 4.96 8.28
N GLY A 160 6.28 4.35 8.41
CA GLY A 160 6.11 3.08 9.07
C GLY A 160 6.90 1.95 8.39
N ILE A 161 6.87 1.89 7.07
CA ILE A 161 7.64 0.91 6.30
C ILE A 161 9.16 1.16 6.46
N LEU A 162 9.62 2.41 6.39
CA LEU A 162 11.04 2.72 6.55
C LEU A 162 11.54 2.41 7.98
N LYS A 163 10.74 2.70 9.01
CA LYS A 163 11.05 2.31 10.40
C LYS A 163 11.19 0.78 10.56
N LEU A 164 10.31 0.01 9.90
CA LEU A 164 10.42 -1.45 9.88
C LEU A 164 11.78 -1.90 9.34
N TYR A 165 12.26 -1.32 8.23
CA TYR A 165 13.55 -1.69 7.63
C TYR A 165 14.77 -1.18 8.42
N SER A 166 14.62 -0.12 9.20
CA SER A 166 15.70 0.37 10.08
C SER A 166 15.87 -0.47 11.34
N ALA A 167 14.88 -1.30 11.67
CA ALA A 167 14.88 -2.18 12.84
C ALA A 167 15.26 -3.64 12.51
N LEU A 168 15.43 -3.97 11.21
CA LEU A 168 15.88 -5.28 10.70
C LEU A 168 17.40 -5.29 10.47
#